data_b75675efaa231e0f8ca7125719bf6232
#
_entry.id   b75675efaa231e0f8ca7125719bf6232
#
_cell.length_a   1.000
_cell.length_b   1.000
_cell.length_c   1.000
_cell.angle_alpha   90.00
_cell.angle_beta   90.00
_cell.angle_gamma   90.00
#
_symmetry.space_group_name_H-M   'P 1'
#
loop_
_entity.id
_entity.type
_entity.pdbx_description
1 polymer ?
#
loop_
_entity_poly.entity_id
_entity_poly.type
_entity_poly.pdbx_seq_one_letter_code
_entity_poly.pdbx_strand_id
1 'polypeptide(L)'
;KDLLGFLSDDATVVARIGAPDEPDDPGAPTPLELDVQGGDLGFLIGHRGEALSSLQYLVRALLAKQLKRNVHVVIDVDSYRVKRREQLMAMARRIAEQVAQRGKPMSLEPMAPDERRTIHIALRDHPAVRTESVGEGNRRKVTIIPR
;
A
#
# COMPACT_ATOMS: atom_id res chain seq x y z
N LYS A 1 15.18 -17.21 -4.24
CA LYS A 1 16.00 -16.92 -5.44
C LYS A 1 15.43 -17.54 -6.71
N ASP A 2 14.91 -18.78 -6.63
CA ASP A 2 14.54 -19.55 -7.82
C ASP A 2 13.24 -19.05 -8.50
N LEU A 3 12.31 -18.46 -7.76
CA LEU A 3 11.06 -17.92 -8.31
C LEU A 3 11.27 -16.62 -9.10
N LEU A 4 12.27 -15.83 -8.74
CA LEU A 4 12.62 -14.57 -9.40
C LEU A 4 13.58 -14.77 -10.57
N GLY A 5 14.37 -15.85 -10.59
CA GLY A 5 15.24 -16.20 -11.70
C GLY A 5 14.49 -16.50 -13.01
N PHE A 6 13.18 -16.79 -12.94
CA PHE A 6 12.31 -16.93 -14.11
C PHE A 6 11.77 -15.59 -14.64
N LEU A 7 11.88 -14.50 -13.90
CA LEU A 7 11.18 -13.25 -14.18
C LEU A 7 12.07 -12.15 -14.73
N SER A 8 13.35 -12.12 -14.35
CA SER A 8 14.35 -11.20 -14.89
C SER A 8 15.74 -11.61 -14.42
N ASP A 9 16.71 -11.69 -15.33
CA ASP A 9 18.12 -11.99 -15.00
C ASP A 9 18.77 -10.90 -14.13
N ASP A 10 18.21 -9.70 -14.10
CA ASP A 10 18.74 -8.52 -13.41
C ASP A 10 18.05 -8.21 -12.07
N ALA A 11 17.09 -9.04 -11.62
CA ALA A 11 16.38 -8.79 -10.39
C ALA A 11 17.20 -9.19 -9.15
N THR A 12 17.34 -8.28 -8.20
CA THR A 12 17.98 -8.50 -6.90
C THR A 12 16.95 -8.40 -5.78
N VAL A 13 17.13 -9.20 -4.72
CA VAL A 13 16.28 -9.12 -3.52
C VAL A 13 17.12 -8.66 -2.36
N VAL A 14 16.76 -7.54 -1.79
CA VAL A 14 17.37 -7.01 -0.57
C VAL A 14 16.46 -7.38 0.60
N ALA A 15 16.98 -8.18 1.53
CA ALA A 15 16.27 -8.56 2.74
C ALA A 15 16.73 -7.67 3.91
N ARG A 16 15.77 -7.14 4.68
CA ARG A 16 16.00 -6.34 5.87
C ARG A 16 15.07 -6.80 7.00
N ILE A 17 15.52 -6.59 8.23
CA ILE A 17 14.63 -6.70 9.37
C ILE A 17 13.95 -5.34 9.51
N GLY A 18 12.63 -5.31 9.35
CA GLY A 18 11.83 -4.09 9.46
C GLY A 18 11.67 -3.61 10.91
N ALA A 19 11.01 -2.49 11.07
CA ALA A 19 10.58 -2.06 12.39
C ALA A 19 9.36 -2.89 12.87
N PRO A 20 9.19 -3.15 14.17
CA PRO A 20 7.99 -3.80 14.67
C PRO A 20 6.75 -2.94 14.34
N ASP A 21 5.63 -3.60 14.05
CA ASP A 21 4.37 -2.92 13.70
C ASP A 21 3.86 -2.03 14.85
N GLU A 22 4.14 -2.44 16.10
CA GLU A 22 3.85 -1.69 17.31
C GLU A 22 5.16 -1.47 18.08
N PRO A 23 5.78 -0.28 17.95
CA PRO A 23 7.09 0.01 18.55
C PRO A 23 7.11 -0.14 20.07
N ASP A 24 5.97 0.06 20.73
CA ASP A 24 5.82 0.02 22.18
C ASP A 24 5.48 -1.38 22.74
N ASP A 25 5.27 -2.38 21.85
CA ASP A 25 5.05 -3.78 22.25
C ASP A 25 6.33 -4.62 22.03
N PRO A 26 7.02 -5.05 23.11
CA PRO A 26 8.21 -5.89 23.01
C PRO A 26 7.97 -7.27 22.35
N GLY A 27 6.70 -7.70 22.29
CA GLY A 27 6.26 -8.94 21.66
C GLY A 27 5.78 -8.79 20.21
N ALA A 28 5.74 -7.56 19.69
CA ALA A 28 5.28 -7.31 18.33
C ALA A 28 6.17 -8.02 17.31
N PRO A 29 5.58 -8.71 16.32
CA PRO A 29 6.36 -9.42 15.31
C PRO A 29 7.12 -8.42 14.45
N THR A 30 8.43 -8.60 14.39
CA THR A 30 9.29 -7.83 13.48
C THR A 30 9.17 -8.40 12.06
N PRO A 31 8.74 -7.63 11.06
CA PRO A 31 8.61 -8.12 9.72
C PRO A 31 9.96 -8.36 9.06
N LEU A 32 10.04 -9.40 8.25
CA LEU A 32 11.09 -9.56 7.26
C LEU A 32 10.69 -8.78 6.01
N GLU A 33 11.37 -7.69 5.74
CA GLU A 33 11.13 -6.88 4.54
C GLU A 33 12.00 -7.39 3.38
N LEU A 34 11.36 -7.69 2.26
CA LEU A 34 11.99 -8.11 1.03
C LEU A 34 11.72 -7.06 -0.04
N ASP A 35 12.73 -6.29 -0.43
CA ASP A 35 12.63 -5.32 -1.52
C ASP A 35 13.24 -5.92 -2.78
N VAL A 36 12.40 -6.08 -3.80
CA VAL A 36 12.79 -6.59 -5.12
C VAL A 36 13.18 -5.39 -5.96
N GLN A 37 14.42 -5.34 -6.39
CA GLN A 37 14.99 -4.25 -7.17
C GLN A 37 15.50 -4.79 -8.50
N GLY A 38 15.36 -4.01 -9.57
CA GLY A 38 15.85 -4.41 -10.89
C GLY A 38 15.27 -3.57 -12.02
N GLY A 39 15.40 -4.08 -13.23
CA GLY A 39 14.94 -3.40 -14.44
C GLY A 39 13.42 -3.23 -14.50
N ASP A 40 12.76 -3.76 -15.54
CA ASP A 40 11.31 -3.62 -15.71
C ASP A 40 10.54 -4.60 -14.80
N LEU A 41 10.31 -4.19 -13.55
CA LEU A 41 9.56 -4.95 -12.55
C LEU A 41 8.09 -4.48 -12.40
N GLY A 42 7.61 -3.61 -13.29
CA GLY A 42 6.26 -3.06 -13.21
C GLY A 42 5.16 -4.13 -13.19
N PHE A 43 5.39 -5.28 -13.82
CA PHE A 43 4.46 -6.41 -13.82
C PHE A 43 4.28 -7.04 -12.43
N LEU A 44 5.30 -7.00 -11.56
CA LEU A 44 5.20 -7.46 -10.17
C LEU A 44 4.36 -6.53 -9.30
N ILE A 45 4.30 -5.27 -9.65
CA ILE A 45 3.47 -4.28 -8.97
C ILE A 45 2.02 -4.45 -9.44
N GLY A 46 1.81 -4.51 -10.77
CA GLY A 46 0.51 -4.58 -11.38
C GLY A 46 -0.31 -3.29 -11.22
N HIS A 47 -1.59 -3.37 -11.54
CA HIS A 47 -2.48 -2.20 -11.41
C HIS A 47 -2.65 -1.82 -9.93
N ARG A 48 -2.12 -0.65 -9.55
CA ARG A 48 -2.21 -0.11 -8.17
C ARG A 48 -1.69 -1.05 -7.07
N GLY A 49 -0.73 -1.91 -7.39
CA GLY A 49 -0.16 -2.84 -6.42
C GLY A 49 -0.95 -4.15 -6.22
N GLU A 50 -1.92 -4.46 -7.08
CA GLU A 50 -2.72 -5.69 -6.99
C GLU A 50 -1.86 -6.95 -7.16
N ALA A 51 -0.94 -6.96 -8.14
CA ALA A 51 -0.03 -8.07 -8.34
C ALA A 51 0.92 -8.22 -7.15
N LEU A 52 1.44 -7.11 -6.63
CA LEU A 52 2.31 -7.10 -5.45
C LEU A 52 1.60 -7.64 -4.21
N SER A 53 0.34 -7.29 -4.01
CA SER A 53 -0.48 -7.81 -2.90
C SER A 53 -0.73 -9.31 -3.02
N SER A 54 -0.98 -9.80 -4.24
CA SER A 54 -1.14 -11.23 -4.53
C SER A 54 0.15 -12.00 -4.31
N LEU A 55 1.27 -11.46 -4.78
CA LEU A 55 2.60 -12.03 -4.57
C LEU A 55 2.92 -12.14 -3.07
N GLN A 56 2.68 -11.09 -2.30
CA GLN A 56 2.87 -11.12 -0.86
C GLN A 56 2.04 -12.21 -0.18
N TYR A 57 0.77 -12.34 -0.56
CA TYR A 57 -0.09 -13.40 -0.02
C TYR A 57 0.46 -14.79 -0.31
N LEU A 58 0.87 -15.07 -1.56
CA LEU A 58 1.42 -16.35 -1.97
C LEU A 58 2.72 -16.69 -1.22
N VAL A 59 3.63 -15.72 -1.11
CA VAL A 59 4.90 -15.92 -0.41
C VAL A 59 4.67 -16.19 1.08
N ARG A 60 3.77 -15.47 1.73
CA ARG A 60 3.39 -15.73 3.12
C ARG A 60 2.84 -17.15 3.31
N ALA A 61 1.94 -17.58 2.42
CA ALA A 61 1.35 -18.90 2.49
C ALA A 61 2.40 -20.03 2.30
N LEU A 62 3.32 -19.85 1.35
CA LEU A 62 4.41 -20.79 1.11
C LEU A 62 5.36 -20.88 2.30
N LEU A 63 5.76 -19.73 2.86
CA LEU A 63 6.65 -19.70 4.03
C LEU A 63 5.99 -20.29 5.26
N ALA A 64 4.71 -19.98 5.51
CA ALA A 64 3.97 -20.56 6.63
C ALA A 64 3.90 -22.10 6.53
N LYS A 65 3.70 -22.64 5.31
CA LYS A 65 3.68 -24.08 5.05
C LYS A 65 5.05 -24.72 5.27
N GLN A 66 6.13 -24.10 4.78
CA GLN A 66 7.49 -24.64 4.90
C GLN A 66 8.02 -24.58 6.33
N LEU A 67 7.81 -23.47 7.01
CA LEU A 67 8.34 -23.21 8.35
C LEU A 67 7.41 -23.68 9.46
N LYS A 68 6.21 -24.16 9.12
CA LYS A 68 5.16 -24.60 10.08
C LYS A 68 4.86 -23.55 11.15
N ARG A 69 5.05 -22.28 10.84
CA ARG A 69 4.74 -21.12 11.69
C ARG A 69 4.39 -19.91 10.83
N ASN A 70 3.63 -19.00 11.39
CA ASN A 70 3.37 -17.72 10.73
C ASN A 70 4.65 -16.87 10.73
N VAL A 71 4.98 -16.35 9.57
CA VAL A 71 6.10 -15.44 9.38
C VAL A 71 5.54 -14.11 8.87
N HIS A 72 5.90 -13.03 9.56
CA HIS A 72 5.54 -11.70 9.11
C HIS A 72 6.53 -11.26 8.03
N VAL A 73 6.14 -11.36 6.77
CA VAL A 73 6.93 -10.94 5.62
C VAL A 73 6.22 -9.81 4.91
N VAL A 74 6.95 -8.76 4.57
CA VAL A 74 6.52 -7.64 3.74
C VAL A 74 7.35 -7.66 2.47
N ILE A 75 6.68 -7.68 1.31
CA ILE A 75 7.33 -7.61 0.00
C ILE A 75 7.07 -6.24 -0.59
N ASP A 76 8.10 -5.61 -1.09
CA ASP A 76 8.01 -4.39 -1.88
C ASP A 76 8.80 -4.53 -3.19
N VAL A 77 8.54 -3.66 -4.14
CA VAL A 77 9.23 -3.61 -5.44
C VAL A 77 9.62 -2.16 -5.68
N ASP A 78 10.92 -1.90 -5.75
CA ASP A 78 11.50 -0.57 -5.99
C ASP A 78 10.89 0.52 -5.10
N SER A 79 10.63 0.20 -3.82
CA SER A 79 9.99 1.10 -2.85
C SER A 79 8.61 1.63 -3.33
N TYR A 80 7.86 0.80 -4.05
CA TYR A 80 6.56 1.18 -4.60
C TYR A 80 5.59 1.68 -3.55
N ARG A 81 5.53 1.02 -2.36
CA ARG A 81 4.56 1.35 -1.30
C ARG A 81 4.74 2.78 -0.80
N VAL A 82 5.99 3.22 -0.62
CA VAL A 82 6.30 4.60 -0.19
C VAL A 82 5.90 5.59 -1.27
N LYS A 83 6.36 5.37 -2.51
CA LYS A 83 6.04 6.23 -3.66
C LYS A 83 4.52 6.34 -3.88
N ARG A 84 3.81 5.21 -3.78
CA ARG A 84 2.35 5.17 -3.94
C ARG A 84 1.63 5.96 -2.85
N ARG A 85 2.07 5.83 -1.60
CA ARG A 85 1.53 6.61 -0.48
C ARG A 85 1.68 8.12 -0.70
N GLU A 86 2.85 8.56 -1.11
CA GLU A 86 3.13 9.96 -1.40
C GLU A 86 2.25 10.50 -2.53
N GLN A 87 2.08 9.73 -3.60
CA GLN A 87 1.19 10.06 -4.72
C GLN A 87 -0.27 10.21 -4.26
N LEU A 88 -0.75 9.29 -3.42
CA LEU A 88 -2.10 9.34 -2.87
C LEU A 88 -2.31 10.58 -1.99
N MET A 89 -1.35 10.89 -1.13
CA MET A 89 -1.41 12.07 -0.26
C MET A 89 -1.41 13.38 -1.07
N ALA A 90 -0.55 13.48 -2.08
CA ALA A 90 -0.49 14.65 -2.96
C ALA A 90 -1.80 14.82 -3.76
N MET A 91 -2.32 13.73 -4.32
CA MET A 91 -3.61 13.72 -5.02
C MET A 91 -4.76 14.15 -4.08
N ALA A 92 -4.81 13.59 -2.87
CA ALA A 92 -5.86 13.90 -1.90
C ALA A 92 -5.87 15.38 -1.52
N ARG A 93 -4.71 15.96 -1.26
CA ARG A 93 -4.59 17.40 -0.95
C ARG A 93 -5.06 18.28 -2.10
N ARG A 94 -4.62 17.99 -3.32
CA ARG A 94 -5.04 18.72 -4.52
C ARG A 94 -6.55 18.67 -4.72
N ILE A 95 -7.19 17.52 -4.52
CA ILE A 95 -8.64 17.38 -4.66
C ILE A 95 -9.36 18.07 -3.49
N ALA A 96 -8.81 18.02 -2.28
CA ALA A 96 -9.38 18.75 -1.14
C ALA A 96 -9.45 20.27 -1.38
N GLU A 97 -8.41 20.86 -1.96
CA GLU A 97 -8.41 22.27 -2.37
C GLU A 97 -9.50 22.57 -3.41
N GLN A 98 -9.66 21.68 -4.40
CA GLN A 98 -10.73 21.85 -5.40
C GLN A 98 -12.13 21.74 -4.78
N VAL A 99 -12.33 20.82 -3.85
CA VAL A 99 -13.60 20.67 -3.11
C VAL A 99 -13.86 21.90 -2.25
N ALA A 100 -12.86 22.41 -1.54
CA ALA A 100 -12.96 23.61 -0.73
C ALA A 100 -13.36 24.84 -1.57
N GLN A 101 -12.78 25.00 -2.76
CA GLN A 101 -13.07 26.12 -3.66
C GLN A 101 -14.44 26.02 -4.33
N ARG A 102 -14.83 24.79 -4.74
CA ARG A 102 -16.08 24.60 -5.51
C ARG A 102 -17.30 24.35 -4.66
N GLY A 103 -17.13 24.00 -3.39
CA GLY A 103 -18.23 23.64 -2.49
C GLY A 103 -18.99 22.36 -2.89
N LYS A 104 -18.40 21.51 -3.74
CA LYS A 104 -19.04 20.29 -4.23
C LYS A 104 -18.22 19.05 -3.88
N PRO A 105 -18.87 17.97 -3.39
CA PRO A 105 -18.18 16.72 -3.10
C PRO A 105 -17.51 16.13 -4.35
N MET A 106 -16.35 15.50 -4.15
CA MET A 106 -15.66 14.75 -5.20
C MET A 106 -15.32 13.34 -4.70
N SER A 107 -15.70 12.33 -5.50
CA SER A 107 -15.33 10.94 -5.24
C SER A 107 -14.05 10.58 -5.96
N LEU A 108 -13.17 9.89 -5.26
CA LEU A 108 -11.99 9.28 -5.84
C LEU A 108 -12.35 7.93 -6.49
N GLU A 109 -11.41 7.36 -7.19
CA GLU A 109 -11.58 6.01 -7.70
C GLU A 109 -11.56 4.96 -6.58
N PRO A 110 -12.17 3.80 -6.80
CA PRO A 110 -12.08 2.69 -5.86
C PRO A 110 -10.63 2.31 -5.57
N MET A 111 -10.33 1.98 -4.32
CA MET A 111 -8.98 1.65 -3.88
C MET A 111 -8.99 0.73 -2.66
N ALA A 112 -7.84 0.11 -2.39
CA ALA A 112 -7.64 -0.79 -1.27
C ALA A 112 -7.88 -0.11 0.10
N PRO A 113 -8.18 -0.87 1.17
CA PRO A 113 -8.46 -0.32 2.50
C PRO A 113 -7.33 0.53 3.09
N ASP A 114 -6.09 0.12 2.91
CA ASP A 114 -4.89 0.83 3.36
C ASP A 114 -4.68 2.14 2.59
N GLU A 115 -4.96 2.17 1.29
CA GLU A 115 -4.93 3.38 0.49
C GLU A 115 -6.01 4.37 0.94
N ARG A 116 -7.23 3.88 1.21
CA ARG A 116 -8.31 4.73 1.73
C ARG A 116 -7.95 5.32 3.10
N ARG A 117 -7.33 4.51 3.97
CA ARG A 117 -6.83 4.98 5.28
C ARG A 117 -5.78 6.08 5.11
N THR A 118 -4.86 5.93 4.16
CA THR A 118 -3.85 6.96 3.85
C THR A 118 -4.49 8.31 3.53
N ILE A 119 -5.54 8.32 2.70
CA ILE A 119 -6.26 9.54 2.35
C ILE A 119 -7.01 10.14 3.55
N HIS A 120 -7.68 9.29 4.35
CA HIS A 120 -8.35 9.76 5.56
C HIS A 120 -7.38 10.42 6.55
N ILE A 121 -6.20 9.83 6.73
CA ILE A 121 -5.16 10.38 7.60
C ILE A 121 -4.62 11.69 7.03
N ALA A 122 -4.33 11.75 5.72
CA ALA A 122 -3.77 12.93 5.06
C ALA A 122 -4.70 14.17 5.13
N LEU A 123 -6.01 13.96 5.25
CA LEU A 123 -7.03 15.02 5.29
C LEU A 123 -7.75 15.15 6.63
N ARG A 124 -7.34 14.42 7.66
CA ARG A 124 -7.99 14.41 8.98
C ARG A 124 -8.16 15.82 9.57
N ASP A 125 -7.11 16.58 9.52
CA ASP A 125 -7.04 17.92 10.13
C ASP A 125 -7.26 19.05 9.11
N HIS A 126 -7.81 18.72 7.93
CA HIS A 126 -8.05 19.72 6.91
C HIS A 126 -9.24 20.60 7.29
N PRO A 127 -9.09 21.96 7.32
CA PRO A 127 -10.10 22.86 7.88
C PRO A 127 -11.41 22.90 7.08
N ALA A 128 -11.36 22.74 5.76
CA ALA A 128 -12.48 22.98 4.86
C ALA A 128 -13.14 21.71 4.30
N VAL A 129 -12.56 20.53 4.53
CA VAL A 129 -13.13 19.29 4.00
C VAL A 129 -13.13 18.16 5.05
N ARG A 130 -13.97 17.18 4.82
CA ARG A 130 -13.98 15.89 5.52
C ARG A 130 -13.99 14.76 4.50
N THR A 131 -13.73 13.54 4.94
CA THR A 131 -13.65 12.37 4.06
C THR A 131 -14.57 11.26 4.53
N GLU A 132 -15.25 10.60 3.59
CA GLU A 132 -16.10 9.44 3.84
C GLU A 132 -15.73 8.30 2.89
N SER A 133 -15.75 7.05 3.39
CA SER A 133 -15.61 5.86 2.55
C SER A 133 -16.99 5.33 2.16
N VAL A 134 -17.27 5.32 0.86
CA VAL A 134 -18.58 4.96 0.27
C VAL A 134 -18.44 3.74 -0.64
N GLY A 135 -19.45 2.88 -0.68
CA GLY A 135 -19.47 1.65 -1.47
C GLY A 135 -18.98 0.44 -0.71
N GLU A 136 -18.96 -0.71 -1.38
CA GLU A 136 -18.63 -2.01 -0.79
C GLU A 136 -17.59 -2.76 -1.63
N GLY A 137 -16.84 -3.66 -0.99
CA GLY A 137 -15.85 -4.52 -1.64
C GLY A 137 -14.88 -3.73 -2.52
N ASN A 138 -14.66 -4.21 -3.73
CA ASN A 138 -13.74 -3.62 -4.71
C ASN A 138 -14.24 -2.29 -5.31
N ARG A 139 -15.49 -1.90 -5.07
CA ARG A 139 -16.05 -0.61 -5.50
C ARG A 139 -15.97 0.47 -4.44
N ARG A 140 -15.46 0.14 -3.26
CA ARG A 140 -15.36 1.09 -2.15
C ARG A 140 -14.31 2.15 -2.42
N LYS A 141 -14.69 3.41 -2.26
CA LYS A 141 -13.90 4.60 -2.59
C LYS A 141 -14.00 5.65 -1.49
N VAL A 142 -13.10 6.62 -1.53
CA VAL A 142 -13.17 7.80 -0.66
C VAL A 142 -13.86 8.94 -1.39
N THR A 143 -14.79 9.59 -0.72
CA THR A 143 -15.42 10.85 -1.16
C THR A 143 -14.92 11.97 -0.25
N ILE A 144 -14.42 13.04 -0.85
CA ILE A 144 -14.00 14.26 -0.17
C ILE A 144 -15.18 15.25 -0.24
N ILE A 145 -15.62 15.72 0.92
CA ILE A 145 -16.85 16.48 1.10
C ILE A 145 -16.52 17.80 1.76
N PRO A 146 -17.07 18.95 1.32
CA PRO A 146 -16.88 20.23 2.02
C PRO A 146 -17.49 20.14 3.43
N ARG A 147 -16.90 20.87 4.37
CA ARG A 147 -17.43 21.03 5.74
C ARG A 147 -18.48 22.09 5.81
#